data_93da5ca65b0c32fa0f0aa62ece03288a
#
_entry.id   93da5ca65b0c32fa0f0aa62ece03288a
#
_cell.length_a   1.000
_cell.length_b   1.000
_cell.length_c   1.000
_cell.angle_alpha   90.00
_cell.angle_beta   90.00
_cell.angle_gamma   90.00
#
_symmetry.space_group_name_H-M   'P 1'
#
loop_
_entity.id
_entity.type
_entity.pdbx_description
1 polymer ?
#
loop_
_entity_poly.entity_id
_entity_poly.type
_entity_poly.pdbx_seq_one_letter_code
_entity_poly.pdbx_strand_id
1 'polypeptide(L)'
;MDEKVLEKLKILAESAKYDVSCASSGTSRSHKSGAIGSAAGWGICHSFAEDGRCISLLKIMLTNYCMYDCAYCINRRSNDLPRATLSVTELVNLTIEFYRRNYIEGLFLSSGVVRNPDYTMERLVRAIKDLRLVHHFNGYIHMKSIPGASQELVNEAGLYADRLSVNIEIPNEASLRTLAPEKDFKSVFAPMRYIQQGVLQSAEERKRFRYAPRFAPAGQSTQMIVGATADTDKDILRLSSALYQRPTMKRVYYSGFIPVNAYDNRLPALTTPPLVRENRLYQADWLLRFYQFKVDEIVNDAYPDLDLDVDPKLAWALRHPEVFPVDINKADYEMLLRVGGVGVELAKIIIVSRRYANLGSEQLKKIGVVMKKASYFITCRELPTQTVNEVSPETVRQLLTRKSGKKVDDRQLILPFID
;
A
#
# COMPACT_ATOMS: atom_id res chain seq x y z
N MET A 1 7.17 -31.36 -9.20
CA MET A 1 7.90 -30.11 -9.45
C MET A 1 9.38 -30.44 -9.47
N ASP A 2 10.10 -29.98 -10.48
CA ASP A 2 11.54 -30.20 -10.60
C ASP A 2 12.28 -29.52 -9.43
N GLU A 3 13.28 -30.20 -8.84
CA GLU A 3 14.06 -29.70 -7.70
C GLU A 3 14.76 -28.38 -8.02
N LYS A 4 15.27 -28.23 -9.25
CA LYS A 4 15.88 -26.99 -9.74
C LYS A 4 14.87 -25.81 -9.80
N VAL A 5 13.61 -26.08 -10.18
CA VAL A 5 12.56 -25.04 -10.18
C VAL A 5 12.21 -24.65 -8.75
N LEU A 6 12.23 -25.60 -7.81
CA LEU A 6 12.00 -25.34 -6.41
C LEU A 6 13.09 -24.46 -5.77
N GLU A 7 14.34 -24.67 -6.13
CA GLU A 7 15.45 -23.82 -5.69
C GLU A 7 15.32 -22.40 -6.24
N LYS A 8 15.04 -22.26 -7.55
CA LYS A 8 14.76 -20.95 -8.16
C LYS A 8 13.60 -20.25 -7.47
N LEU A 9 12.51 -20.97 -7.15
CA LEU A 9 11.36 -20.42 -6.45
C LEU A 9 11.75 -19.82 -5.09
N LYS A 10 12.56 -20.52 -4.30
CA LYS A 10 13.04 -20.01 -3.00
C LYS A 10 13.77 -18.68 -3.16
N ILE A 11 14.74 -18.61 -4.08
CA ILE A 11 15.54 -17.41 -4.32
C ILE A 11 14.64 -16.25 -4.80
N LEU A 12 13.77 -16.48 -5.77
CA LEU A 12 12.97 -15.45 -6.40
C LEU A 12 11.78 -14.97 -5.54
N ALA A 13 11.20 -15.86 -4.75
CA ALA A 13 10.17 -15.49 -3.77
C ALA A 13 10.78 -14.69 -2.61
N GLU A 14 11.99 -15.05 -2.15
CA GLU A 14 12.69 -14.29 -1.12
C GLU A 14 13.07 -12.89 -1.62
N SER A 15 13.59 -12.78 -2.82
CA SER A 15 13.88 -11.49 -3.47
C SER A 15 12.61 -10.63 -3.63
N ALA A 16 11.45 -11.23 -3.87
CA ALA A 16 10.18 -10.53 -4.01
C ALA A 16 9.61 -9.98 -2.69
N LYS A 17 10.10 -10.40 -1.52
CA LYS A 17 9.62 -9.89 -0.21
C LYS A 17 9.78 -8.39 -0.06
N TYR A 18 10.80 -7.83 -0.68
CA TYR A 18 11.13 -6.40 -0.64
C TYR A 18 10.21 -5.54 -1.54
N ASP A 19 9.38 -6.17 -2.38
CA ASP A 19 8.34 -5.51 -3.14
C ASP A 19 7.06 -5.41 -2.30
N VAL A 20 6.70 -4.22 -1.86
CA VAL A 20 5.46 -4.03 -1.11
C VAL A 20 4.30 -3.84 -2.07
N SER A 21 3.39 -4.80 -2.09
CA SER A 21 2.16 -4.73 -2.88
C SER A 21 0.95 -5.23 -2.09
N CYS A 22 1.19 -5.72 -0.89
CA CYS A 22 0.18 -6.25 0.01
C CYS A 22 0.74 -6.27 1.43
N ALA A 23 -0.13 -6.16 2.41
CA ALA A 23 0.24 -6.39 3.80
C ALA A 23 0.68 -7.87 3.94
N SER A 24 1.99 -8.10 4.03
CA SER A 24 2.48 -9.43 4.36
C SER A 24 2.16 -9.69 5.82
N SER A 25 1.48 -10.79 6.10
CA SER A 25 1.07 -11.16 7.48
C SER A 25 2.24 -11.58 8.38
N GLY A 26 3.49 -11.33 8.06
CA GLY A 26 4.67 -11.52 8.90
C GLY A 26 4.76 -12.80 9.74
N THR A 27 3.80 -13.72 9.63
CA THR A 27 3.77 -14.99 10.36
C THR A 27 4.61 -16.02 9.63
N SER A 28 5.73 -16.36 10.23
CA SER A 28 6.55 -17.51 9.83
C SER A 28 6.45 -18.57 10.94
N ARG A 29 5.88 -19.72 10.61
CA ARG A 29 5.91 -20.91 11.47
C ARG A 29 6.58 -22.04 10.71
N SER A 30 7.76 -22.45 11.14
CA SER A 30 8.41 -23.67 10.66
C SER A 30 7.63 -24.91 11.09
N HIS A 31 7.65 -25.95 10.27
CA HIS A 31 7.10 -27.27 10.60
C HIS A 31 7.75 -27.80 11.90
N LYS A 32 6.93 -28.15 12.86
CA LYS A 32 7.36 -28.91 14.04
C LYS A 32 6.91 -30.37 13.88
N SER A 33 7.77 -31.31 14.23
CA SER A 33 7.41 -32.73 14.23
C SER A 33 6.14 -32.96 15.05
N GLY A 34 5.13 -33.61 14.45
CA GLY A 34 3.83 -33.86 15.06
C GLY A 34 2.77 -32.76 14.84
N ALA A 35 3.07 -31.65 14.16
CA ALA A 35 2.10 -30.61 13.82
C ALA A 35 1.68 -30.69 12.34
N ILE A 36 0.41 -30.37 12.06
CA ILE A 36 -0.13 -30.30 10.70
C ILE A 36 0.06 -28.88 10.16
N GLY A 37 0.69 -28.76 9.00
CA GLY A 37 0.86 -27.50 8.27
C GLY A 37 2.16 -26.76 8.56
N SER A 38 2.53 -25.89 7.63
CA SER A 38 3.70 -24.99 7.70
C SER A 38 3.28 -23.65 7.12
N ALA A 39 3.49 -22.56 7.87
CA ALA A 39 3.34 -21.19 7.40
C ALA A 39 4.67 -20.59 6.94
N ALA A 40 5.64 -21.42 6.57
CA ALA A 40 6.86 -20.96 5.93
C ALA A 40 6.51 -20.49 4.51
N GLY A 41 6.44 -19.18 4.33
CA GLY A 41 5.95 -18.54 3.13
C GLY A 41 6.85 -18.78 1.91
N TRP A 42 6.39 -19.61 1.01
CA TRP A 42 6.97 -19.87 -0.30
C TRP A 42 6.45 -18.86 -1.33
N GLY A 43 6.63 -17.55 -1.08
CA GLY A 43 6.18 -16.51 -1.99
C GLY A 43 4.66 -16.28 -2.03
N ILE A 44 3.89 -16.84 -1.13
CA ILE A 44 2.46 -16.57 -1.03
C ILE A 44 2.26 -15.34 -0.15
N CYS A 45 1.63 -14.31 -0.71
CA CYS A 45 1.22 -13.13 0.02
C CYS A 45 -0.29 -12.98 0.00
N HIS A 46 -0.80 -12.20 0.94
CA HIS A 46 -2.23 -11.90 1.05
C HIS A 46 -2.48 -10.46 0.67
N SER A 47 -3.42 -10.22 -0.23
CA SER A 47 -3.89 -8.89 -0.62
C SER A 47 -5.37 -8.78 -0.32
N PHE A 48 -5.83 -7.59 0.10
CA PHE A 48 -7.25 -7.35 0.32
C PHE A 48 -7.87 -6.75 -0.94
N ALA A 49 -8.98 -7.35 -1.39
CA ALA A 49 -9.83 -6.80 -2.43
C ALA A 49 -10.63 -5.60 -1.90
N GLU A 50 -11.23 -4.81 -2.79
CA GLU A 50 -12.06 -3.66 -2.41
C GLU A 50 -13.30 -4.06 -1.58
N ASP A 51 -13.74 -5.31 -1.71
CA ASP A 51 -14.86 -5.90 -0.94
C ASP A 51 -14.42 -6.51 0.42
N GLY A 52 -13.18 -6.28 0.84
CA GLY A 52 -12.62 -6.77 2.11
C GLY A 52 -12.17 -8.21 2.10
N ARG A 53 -12.33 -8.98 1.00
CA ARG A 53 -11.85 -10.36 0.92
C ARG A 53 -10.34 -10.41 0.85
N CYS A 54 -9.76 -11.37 1.56
CA CYS A 54 -8.35 -11.70 1.49
C CYS A 54 -8.09 -12.60 0.28
N ILE A 55 -7.20 -12.18 -0.62
CA ILE A 55 -6.80 -12.91 -1.83
C ILE A 55 -5.37 -13.40 -1.65
N SER A 56 -5.15 -14.69 -1.84
CA SER A 56 -3.80 -15.29 -1.81
C SER A 56 -3.13 -15.18 -3.18
N LEU A 57 -1.94 -14.59 -3.23
CA LEU A 57 -1.19 -14.38 -4.48
C LEU A 57 0.17 -15.08 -4.41
N LEU A 58 0.57 -15.74 -5.51
CA LEU A 58 1.95 -16.08 -5.72
C LEU A 58 2.70 -14.78 -6.04
N LYS A 59 3.55 -14.34 -5.13
CA LYS A 59 4.40 -13.17 -5.29
C LYS A 59 5.81 -13.61 -5.66
N ILE A 60 6.21 -13.36 -6.90
CA ILE A 60 7.45 -13.89 -7.44
C ILE A 60 8.09 -12.92 -8.44
N MET A 61 9.42 -12.95 -8.51
CA MET A 61 10.16 -12.31 -9.60
C MET A 61 10.40 -13.29 -10.73
N LEU A 62 10.35 -12.83 -11.99
CA LEU A 62 10.80 -13.61 -13.13
C LEU A 62 12.31 -13.84 -13.06
N THR A 63 13.05 -12.84 -12.64
CA THR A 63 14.49 -12.90 -12.36
C THR A 63 14.89 -11.88 -11.31
N ASN A 64 15.87 -12.19 -10.47
CA ASN A 64 16.53 -11.23 -9.58
C ASN A 64 17.89 -10.76 -10.12
N TYR A 65 18.30 -11.19 -11.31
CA TYR A 65 19.35 -10.49 -12.05
C TYR A 65 18.85 -9.12 -12.45
N CYS A 66 19.65 -8.07 -12.23
CA CYS A 66 19.31 -6.71 -12.59
C CYS A 66 20.55 -6.00 -13.13
N MET A 67 20.38 -5.24 -14.22
CA MET A 67 21.44 -4.40 -14.76
C MET A 67 21.57 -3.05 -14.02
N TYR A 68 20.57 -2.68 -13.23
CA TYR A 68 20.55 -1.44 -12.46
C TYR A 68 21.24 -1.59 -11.11
N ASP A 69 21.77 -0.47 -10.60
CA ASP A 69 22.48 -0.42 -9.33
C ASP A 69 21.81 0.51 -8.32
N CYS A 70 20.48 0.41 -8.19
CA CYS A 70 19.70 1.21 -7.26
C CYS A 70 20.15 0.96 -5.82
N ALA A 71 20.62 2.01 -5.12
CA ALA A 71 21.20 1.91 -3.78
C ALA A 71 20.28 1.21 -2.75
N TYR A 72 18.98 1.46 -2.83
CA TYR A 72 17.97 0.91 -1.91
C TYR A 72 17.56 -0.54 -2.21
N CYS A 73 18.00 -1.13 -3.33
CA CYS A 73 17.49 -2.43 -3.79
C CYS A 73 18.42 -3.58 -3.39
N ILE A 74 17.85 -4.64 -2.80
CA ILE A 74 18.61 -5.85 -2.49
C ILE A 74 19.13 -6.52 -3.77
N ASN A 75 18.38 -6.45 -4.87
CA ASN A 75 18.71 -7.11 -6.14
C ASN A 75 19.58 -6.24 -7.08
N ARG A 76 20.17 -5.15 -6.55
CA ARG A 76 21.08 -4.31 -7.34
C ARG A 76 22.24 -5.13 -7.89
N ARG A 77 22.82 -4.67 -9.03
CA ARG A 77 23.88 -5.40 -9.75
C ARG A 77 25.08 -5.71 -8.88
N SER A 78 25.51 -4.76 -8.04
CA SER A 78 26.73 -4.86 -7.23
C SER A 78 26.59 -5.73 -5.98
N ASN A 79 25.38 -6.20 -5.62
CA ASN A 79 25.22 -7.10 -4.48
C ASN A 79 25.58 -8.55 -4.86
N ASP A 80 26.39 -9.16 -4.01
CA ASP A 80 26.68 -10.60 -4.07
C ASP A 80 25.61 -11.38 -3.31
N LEU A 81 24.67 -11.97 -4.06
CA LEU A 81 23.57 -12.76 -3.54
C LEU A 81 23.19 -13.87 -4.54
N PRO A 82 22.55 -14.95 -4.08
CA PRO A 82 22.05 -15.99 -4.96
C PRO A 82 21.12 -15.42 -6.04
N ARG A 83 21.42 -15.73 -7.30
CA ARG A 83 20.66 -15.24 -8.45
C ARG A 83 19.97 -16.38 -9.16
N ALA A 84 18.74 -16.14 -9.60
CA ALA A 84 17.96 -17.11 -10.37
C ALA A 84 17.15 -16.42 -11.46
N THR A 85 16.79 -17.19 -12.47
CA THR A 85 15.86 -16.77 -13.53
C THR A 85 14.94 -17.95 -13.86
N LEU A 86 13.66 -17.70 -13.87
CA LEU A 86 12.66 -18.61 -14.45
C LEU A 86 12.54 -18.37 -15.95
N SER A 87 12.42 -19.43 -16.71
CA SER A 87 11.90 -19.32 -18.07
C SER A 87 10.42 -18.97 -18.00
N VAL A 88 9.86 -18.45 -19.09
CA VAL A 88 8.43 -18.17 -19.19
C VAL A 88 7.62 -19.45 -18.89
N THR A 89 8.03 -20.59 -19.46
CA THR A 89 7.34 -21.87 -19.26
C THR A 89 7.41 -22.34 -17.80
N GLU A 90 8.57 -22.20 -17.12
CA GLU A 90 8.68 -22.56 -15.69
C GLU A 90 7.74 -21.70 -14.83
N LEU A 91 7.69 -20.37 -15.07
CA LEU A 91 6.82 -19.46 -14.33
C LEU A 91 5.33 -19.80 -14.54
N VAL A 92 4.95 -20.03 -15.80
CA VAL A 92 3.57 -20.38 -16.16
C VAL A 92 3.17 -21.68 -15.50
N ASN A 93 3.96 -22.73 -15.64
CA ASN A 93 3.67 -24.04 -15.04
C ASN A 93 3.59 -23.96 -13.50
N LEU A 94 4.50 -23.23 -12.87
CA LEU A 94 4.47 -23.00 -11.42
C LEU A 94 3.19 -22.33 -10.97
N THR A 95 2.76 -21.28 -11.69
CA THR A 95 1.52 -20.54 -11.38
C THR A 95 0.29 -21.46 -11.50
N ILE A 96 0.21 -22.23 -12.57
CA ILE A 96 -0.90 -23.15 -12.81
C ILE A 96 -0.95 -24.27 -11.78
N GLU A 97 0.19 -24.85 -11.43
CA GLU A 97 0.28 -25.90 -10.40
C GLU A 97 -0.16 -25.38 -9.02
N PHE A 98 0.24 -24.17 -8.62
CA PHE A 98 -0.17 -23.57 -7.35
C PHE A 98 -1.67 -23.23 -7.34
N TYR A 99 -2.19 -22.75 -8.46
CA TYR A 99 -3.61 -22.44 -8.60
C TYR A 99 -4.47 -23.71 -8.55
N ARG A 100 -4.11 -24.77 -9.28
CA ARG A 100 -4.82 -26.05 -9.27
C ARG A 100 -4.88 -26.70 -7.89
N ARG A 101 -3.85 -26.47 -7.07
CA ARG A 101 -3.81 -26.95 -5.68
C ARG A 101 -4.49 -26.03 -4.67
N ASN A 102 -5.16 -24.99 -5.13
CA ASN A 102 -5.81 -23.98 -4.29
C ASN A 102 -4.86 -23.28 -3.30
N TYR A 103 -3.57 -23.15 -3.63
CA TYR A 103 -2.61 -22.41 -2.80
C TYR A 103 -2.69 -20.92 -3.05
N ILE A 104 -3.12 -20.50 -4.24
CA ILE A 104 -3.23 -19.12 -4.68
C ILE A 104 -4.50 -18.88 -5.48
N GLU A 105 -4.98 -17.64 -5.44
CA GLU A 105 -6.08 -17.12 -6.27
C GLU A 105 -5.57 -16.22 -7.39
N GLY A 106 -4.26 -15.89 -7.38
CA GLY A 106 -3.67 -15.03 -8.40
C GLY A 106 -2.16 -14.98 -8.36
N LEU A 107 -1.60 -14.16 -9.26
CA LEU A 107 -0.18 -13.95 -9.47
C LEU A 107 0.16 -12.46 -9.26
N PHE A 108 1.20 -12.19 -8.46
CA PHE A 108 1.90 -10.91 -8.44
C PHE A 108 3.29 -11.11 -9.06
N LEU A 109 3.49 -10.52 -10.23
CA LEU A 109 4.69 -10.72 -11.03
C LEU A 109 5.53 -9.44 -11.11
N SER A 110 6.80 -9.56 -10.73
CA SER A 110 7.81 -8.51 -10.89
C SER A 110 9.09 -9.07 -11.53
N SER A 111 10.09 -8.24 -11.76
CA SER A 111 11.37 -8.66 -12.31
C SER A 111 12.47 -7.64 -12.01
N GLY A 112 13.71 -8.11 -11.86
CA GLY A 112 14.88 -7.30 -12.16
C GLY A 112 14.95 -7.02 -13.67
N VAL A 113 15.71 -5.99 -14.06
CA VAL A 113 15.84 -5.57 -15.47
C VAL A 113 17.07 -6.23 -16.08
N VAL A 114 16.86 -7.05 -17.12
CA VAL A 114 17.94 -7.78 -17.82
C VAL A 114 18.05 -7.25 -19.25
N ARG A 115 19.26 -6.99 -19.71
CA ARG A 115 19.61 -6.41 -21.03
C ARG A 115 19.08 -4.99 -21.23
N ASN A 116 17.77 -4.82 -21.30
CA ASN A 116 17.09 -3.54 -21.39
C ASN A 116 15.63 -3.66 -20.89
N PRO A 117 14.93 -2.53 -20.70
CA PRO A 117 13.54 -2.54 -20.24
C PRO A 117 12.59 -3.34 -21.12
N ASP A 118 12.66 -3.18 -22.44
CA ASP A 118 11.75 -3.82 -23.40
C ASP A 118 11.93 -5.33 -23.43
N TYR A 119 13.18 -5.82 -23.48
CA TYR A 119 13.46 -7.25 -23.41
C TYR A 119 12.87 -7.91 -22.15
N THR A 120 12.98 -7.22 -21.02
CA THR A 120 12.43 -7.73 -19.77
C THR A 120 10.91 -7.69 -19.78
N MET A 121 10.33 -6.57 -20.25
CA MET A 121 8.90 -6.38 -20.32
C MET A 121 8.24 -7.40 -21.26
N GLU A 122 8.83 -7.67 -22.43
CA GLU A 122 8.37 -8.68 -23.39
C GLU A 122 8.23 -10.06 -22.75
N ARG A 123 9.19 -10.49 -21.94
CA ARG A 123 9.14 -11.77 -21.22
C ARG A 123 8.04 -11.82 -20.19
N LEU A 124 7.80 -10.71 -19.46
CA LEU A 124 6.70 -10.59 -18.51
C LEU A 124 5.34 -10.67 -19.24
N VAL A 125 5.21 -9.91 -20.32
CA VAL A 125 4.00 -9.91 -21.16
C VAL A 125 3.72 -11.31 -21.72
N ARG A 126 4.74 -11.97 -22.25
CA ARG A 126 4.60 -13.33 -22.76
C ARG A 126 4.10 -14.30 -21.68
N ALA A 127 4.62 -14.22 -20.45
CA ALA A 127 4.18 -15.08 -19.37
C ALA A 127 2.69 -14.89 -19.02
N ILE A 128 2.22 -13.65 -18.90
CA ILE A 128 0.81 -13.38 -18.57
C ILE A 128 -0.12 -13.68 -19.75
N LYS A 129 0.35 -13.51 -20.97
CA LYS A 129 -0.35 -13.88 -22.19
C LYS A 129 -0.53 -15.39 -22.32
N ASP A 130 0.53 -16.18 -22.10
CA ASP A 130 0.47 -17.64 -22.08
C ASP A 130 -0.49 -18.14 -20.98
N LEU A 131 -0.47 -17.55 -19.80
CA LEU A 131 -1.44 -17.86 -18.74
C LEU A 131 -2.88 -17.65 -19.22
N ARG A 132 -3.18 -16.53 -19.86
CA ARG A 132 -4.54 -16.18 -20.31
C ARG A 132 -4.99 -17.00 -21.51
N LEU A 133 -4.16 -17.10 -22.57
CA LEU A 133 -4.57 -17.64 -23.87
C LEU A 133 -4.35 -19.14 -23.98
N VAL A 134 -3.26 -19.68 -23.42
CA VAL A 134 -2.93 -21.10 -23.52
C VAL A 134 -3.53 -21.90 -22.36
N HIS A 135 -3.41 -21.39 -21.14
CA HIS A 135 -3.85 -22.10 -19.94
C HIS A 135 -5.23 -21.67 -19.45
N HIS A 136 -5.86 -20.67 -20.08
CA HIS A 136 -7.17 -20.13 -19.70
C HIS A 136 -7.24 -19.74 -18.21
N PHE A 137 -6.12 -19.26 -17.67
CA PHE A 137 -6.00 -18.85 -16.26
C PHE A 137 -6.91 -17.66 -16.00
N ASN A 138 -7.91 -17.82 -15.14
CA ASN A 138 -8.89 -16.79 -14.79
C ASN A 138 -8.64 -16.17 -13.41
N GLY A 139 -7.53 -16.51 -12.74
CA GLY A 139 -7.11 -15.89 -11.49
C GLY A 139 -6.61 -14.45 -11.68
N TYR A 140 -6.51 -13.72 -10.58
CA TYR A 140 -6.05 -12.33 -10.58
C TYR A 140 -4.57 -12.21 -11.00
N ILE A 141 -4.25 -11.27 -11.89
CA ILE A 141 -2.87 -10.98 -12.31
C ILE A 141 -2.55 -9.51 -12.02
N HIS A 142 -1.62 -9.29 -11.09
CA HIS A 142 -0.98 -8.00 -10.90
C HIS A 142 0.46 -8.07 -11.42
N MET A 143 0.79 -7.24 -12.39
CA MET A 143 2.13 -7.19 -12.97
C MET A 143 2.79 -5.82 -12.75
N LYS A 144 4.05 -5.81 -12.32
CA LYS A 144 4.87 -4.60 -12.29
C LYS A 144 5.44 -4.35 -13.68
N SER A 145 5.04 -3.24 -14.28
CA SER A 145 5.64 -2.75 -15.51
C SER A 145 7.06 -2.26 -15.27
N ILE A 146 7.93 -2.50 -16.23
CA ILE A 146 9.33 -2.08 -16.15
C ILE A 146 9.44 -0.59 -16.47
N PRO A 147 10.10 0.23 -15.62
CA PRO A 147 10.41 1.62 -15.95
C PRO A 147 11.17 1.72 -17.27
N GLY A 148 10.74 2.62 -18.17
CA GLY A 148 11.32 2.80 -19.49
C GLY A 148 10.86 1.81 -20.56
N ALA A 149 9.91 0.90 -20.24
CA ALA A 149 9.31 0.03 -21.25
C ALA A 149 8.49 0.82 -22.28
N SER A 150 8.51 0.33 -23.54
CA SER A 150 7.78 0.93 -24.66
C SER A 150 6.27 0.91 -24.46
N GLN A 151 5.59 1.83 -25.15
CA GLN A 151 4.14 1.97 -25.06
C GLN A 151 3.43 0.71 -25.54
N GLU A 152 3.93 0.08 -26.60
CA GLU A 152 3.38 -1.13 -27.22
C GLU A 152 3.34 -2.26 -26.20
N LEU A 153 4.44 -2.51 -25.50
CA LEU A 153 4.52 -3.59 -24.50
C LEU A 153 3.67 -3.31 -23.26
N VAL A 154 3.59 -2.04 -22.84
CA VAL A 154 2.70 -1.65 -21.72
C VAL A 154 1.24 -1.82 -22.13
N ASN A 155 0.88 -1.46 -23.36
CA ASN A 155 -0.46 -1.64 -23.89
C ASN A 155 -0.82 -3.13 -24.03
N GLU A 156 0.08 -3.96 -24.54
CA GLU A 156 -0.13 -5.41 -24.59
C GLU A 156 -0.33 -6.00 -23.20
N ALA A 157 0.51 -5.60 -22.22
CA ALA A 157 0.36 -6.03 -20.83
C ALA A 157 -1.02 -5.74 -20.24
N GLY A 158 -1.56 -4.56 -20.54
CA GLY A 158 -2.87 -4.12 -20.03
C GLY A 158 -4.05 -4.97 -20.50
N LEU A 159 -3.91 -5.67 -21.63
CA LEU A 159 -4.94 -6.57 -22.11
C LEU A 159 -5.03 -7.90 -21.33
N TYR A 160 -3.93 -8.28 -20.65
CA TYR A 160 -3.83 -9.58 -19.97
C TYR A 160 -3.70 -9.48 -18.46
N ALA A 161 -3.25 -8.34 -17.93
CA ALA A 161 -3.19 -8.09 -16.50
C ALA A 161 -4.47 -7.44 -15.96
N ASP A 162 -4.89 -7.81 -14.75
CA ASP A 162 -5.99 -7.12 -14.06
C ASP A 162 -5.52 -5.78 -13.49
N ARG A 163 -4.29 -5.72 -12.99
CA ARG A 163 -3.66 -4.50 -12.49
C ARG A 163 -2.24 -4.37 -13.01
N LEU A 164 -1.87 -3.17 -13.39
CA LEU A 164 -0.50 -2.79 -13.67
C LEU A 164 0.02 -1.82 -12.61
N SER A 165 1.29 -1.91 -12.28
CA SER A 165 1.95 -0.94 -11.40
C SER A 165 3.30 -0.53 -11.95
N VAL A 166 3.66 0.73 -11.68
CA VAL A 166 5.00 1.27 -11.91
C VAL A 166 5.42 1.96 -10.64
N ASN A 167 6.51 1.55 -10.04
CA ASN A 167 6.95 2.16 -8.79
C ASN A 167 7.67 3.48 -9.05
N ILE A 168 7.24 4.53 -8.34
CA ILE A 168 7.94 5.81 -8.31
C ILE A 168 9.23 5.69 -7.48
N GLU A 169 9.22 4.86 -6.45
CA GLU A 169 10.27 4.58 -5.47
C GLU A 169 10.60 5.80 -4.61
N ILE A 170 11.08 6.90 -5.20
CA ILE A 170 11.52 8.12 -4.50
C ILE A 170 10.68 9.30 -5.00
N PRO A 171 10.10 10.13 -4.11
CA PRO A 171 9.19 11.21 -4.48
C PRO A 171 9.86 12.41 -5.17
N ASN A 172 11.18 12.54 -5.03
CA ASN A 172 11.98 13.62 -5.60
C ASN A 172 12.91 13.10 -6.70
N GLU A 173 12.93 13.76 -7.87
CA GLU A 173 13.72 13.31 -9.03
C GLU A 173 15.23 13.39 -8.78
N ALA A 174 15.71 14.43 -8.11
CA ALA A 174 17.14 14.56 -7.81
C ALA A 174 17.61 13.43 -6.87
N SER A 175 16.82 13.14 -5.85
CA SER A 175 17.06 12.01 -4.92
C SER A 175 16.97 10.66 -5.66
N LEU A 176 16.01 10.50 -6.58
CA LEU A 176 15.91 9.28 -7.39
C LEU A 176 17.17 9.07 -8.24
N ARG A 177 17.66 10.10 -8.93
CA ARG A 177 18.89 10.03 -9.74
C ARG A 177 20.14 9.70 -8.91
N THR A 178 20.20 10.21 -7.68
CA THR A 178 21.30 9.89 -6.76
C THR A 178 21.29 8.43 -6.35
N LEU A 179 20.11 7.90 -5.99
CA LEU A 179 19.97 6.53 -5.46
C LEU A 179 19.80 5.46 -6.56
N ALA A 180 19.32 5.84 -7.74
CA ALA A 180 19.08 4.96 -8.89
C ALA A 180 19.46 5.66 -10.19
N PRO A 181 20.77 5.79 -10.52
CA PRO A 181 21.26 6.60 -11.65
C PRO A 181 20.69 6.19 -13.01
N GLU A 182 20.28 4.94 -13.16
CA GLU A 182 19.70 4.40 -14.39
C GLU A 182 18.19 4.69 -14.53
N LYS A 183 17.59 5.40 -13.56
CA LYS A 183 16.18 5.77 -13.57
C LYS A 183 16.01 7.29 -13.54
N ASP A 184 14.97 7.75 -14.21
CA ASP A 184 14.50 9.13 -14.14
C ASP A 184 12.97 9.18 -14.07
N PHE A 185 12.40 10.33 -13.78
CA PHE A 185 10.95 10.49 -13.73
C PHE A 185 10.28 10.21 -15.07
N LYS A 186 10.97 10.47 -16.21
CA LYS A 186 10.43 10.18 -17.54
C LYS A 186 10.20 8.68 -17.72
N SER A 187 11.18 7.84 -17.37
CA SER A 187 11.09 6.39 -17.49
C SER A 187 10.03 5.79 -16.57
N VAL A 188 9.72 6.43 -15.44
CA VAL A 188 8.69 6.01 -14.50
C VAL A 188 7.30 6.50 -14.91
N PHE A 189 7.16 7.78 -15.21
CA PHE A 189 5.85 8.38 -15.47
C PHE A 189 5.32 8.14 -16.89
N ALA A 190 6.18 7.82 -17.88
CA ALA A 190 5.70 7.47 -19.21
C ALA A 190 4.86 6.18 -19.21
N PRO A 191 5.32 5.04 -18.69
CA PRO A 191 4.48 3.86 -18.56
C PRO A 191 3.19 4.09 -17.75
N MET A 192 3.25 4.90 -16.68
CA MET A 192 2.05 5.26 -15.91
C MET A 192 1.01 6.00 -16.77
N ARG A 193 1.44 6.88 -17.67
CA ARG A 193 0.55 7.57 -18.64
C ARG A 193 -0.03 6.60 -19.66
N TYR A 194 0.77 5.66 -20.18
CA TYR A 194 0.29 4.65 -21.12
C TYR A 194 -0.81 3.78 -20.48
N ILE A 195 -0.60 3.33 -19.25
CA ILE A 195 -1.62 2.60 -18.49
C ILE A 195 -2.88 3.44 -18.31
N GLN A 196 -2.74 4.72 -17.95
CA GLN A 196 -3.87 5.63 -17.79
C GLN A 196 -4.68 5.76 -19.09
N GLN A 197 -4.00 6.00 -20.21
CA GLN A 197 -4.61 6.12 -21.52
C GLN A 197 -5.35 4.84 -21.90
N GLY A 198 -4.73 3.67 -21.76
CA GLY A 198 -5.35 2.38 -22.07
C GLY A 198 -6.60 2.09 -21.24
N VAL A 199 -6.57 2.39 -19.93
CA VAL A 199 -7.76 2.22 -19.05
C VAL A 199 -8.90 3.14 -19.46
N LEU A 200 -8.62 4.41 -19.76
CA LEU A 200 -9.64 5.39 -20.16
C LEU A 200 -10.21 5.03 -21.52
N GLN A 201 -9.36 4.70 -22.49
CA GLN A 201 -9.78 4.28 -23.82
C GLN A 201 -10.67 3.03 -23.75
N SER A 202 -10.24 1.99 -23.03
CA SER A 202 -11.04 0.78 -22.85
C SER A 202 -12.39 1.06 -22.20
N ALA A 203 -12.45 1.99 -21.23
CA ALA A 203 -13.71 2.39 -20.60
C ALA A 203 -14.67 3.05 -21.61
N GLU A 204 -14.16 3.94 -22.49
CA GLU A 204 -14.97 4.58 -23.53
C GLU A 204 -15.41 3.60 -24.63
N GLU A 205 -14.51 2.74 -25.10
CA GLU A 205 -14.83 1.71 -26.09
C GLU A 205 -15.91 0.75 -25.58
N ARG A 206 -15.88 0.36 -24.31
CA ARG A 206 -16.89 -0.52 -23.70
C ARG A 206 -18.25 0.12 -23.49
N LYS A 207 -18.35 1.45 -23.49
CA LYS A 207 -19.66 2.13 -23.57
C LYS A 207 -20.31 1.96 -24.94
N ARG A 208 -19.49 1.86 -26.01
CA ARG A 208 -19.96 1.74 -27.40
C ARG A 208 -20.09 0.30 -27.86
N PHE A 209 -19.13 -0.55 -27.44
CA PHE A 209 -19.02 -1.93 -27.89
C PHE A 209 -18.97 -2.89 -26.68
N ARG A 210 -20.01 -3.67 -26.50
CA ARG A 210 -20.17 -4.61 -25.37
C ARG A 210 -18.99 -5.57 -25.18
N TYR A 211 -18.36 -5.99 -26.27
CA TYR A 211 -17.29 -6.98 -26.29
C TYR A 211 -15.90 -6.37 -26.43
N ALA A 212 -15.76 -5.04 -26.34
CA ALA A 212 -14.45 -4.41 -26.34
C ALA A 212 -13.57 -4.97 -25.21
N PRO A 213 -12.28 -5.23 -25.48
CA PRO A 213 -11.38 -5.80 -24.48
C PRO A 213 -11.30 -4.95 -23.21
N ARG A 214 -11.15 -5.60 -22.08
CA ARG A 214 -10.81 -4.90 -20.81
C ARG A 214 -9.33 -4.62 -20.80
N PHE A 215 -8.97 -3.44 -20.33
CA PHE A 215 -7.57 -3.05 -20.12
C PHE A 215 -7.36 -2.76 -18.64
N ALA A 216 -6.50 -3.54 -17.98
CA ALA A 216 -6.16 -3.42 -16.56
C ALA A 216 -7.37 -3.02 -15.69
N PRO A 217 -8.44 -3.83 -15.63
CA PRO A 217 -9.73 -3.44 -15.05
C PRO A 217 -9.65 -3.04 -13.56
N ALA A 218 -8.65 -3.52 -12.82
CA ALA A 218 -8.38 -3.11 -11.44
C ALA A 218 -7.49 -1.83 -11.36
N GLY A 219 -7.25 -1.15 -12.50
CA GLY A 219 -6.51 0.10 -12.58
C GLY A 219 -5.01 -0.03 -12.32
N GLN A 220 -4.39 1.09 -11.97
CA GLN A 220 -2.96 1.12 -11.68
C GLN A 220 -2.68 1.43 -10.21
N SER A 221 -1.48 1.03 -9.78
CA SER A 221 -0.92 1.38 -8.48
C SER A 221 0.55 1.78 -8.60
N THR A 222 1.07 2.39 -7.55
CA THR A 222 2.49 2.74 -7.42
C THR A 222 2.97 2.50 -6.00
N GLN A 223 4.28 2.58 -5.79
CA GLN A 223 4.92 2.44 -4.48
C GLN A 223 5.99 3.51 -4.31
N MET A 224 6.11 4.03 -3.10
CA MET A 224 7.21 4.91 -2.65
C MET A 224 7.91 4.30 -1.45
N ILE A 225 9.22 4.49 -1.38
CA ILE A 225 10.08 4.07 -0.26
C ILE A 225 10.14 5.24 0.73
N VAL A 226 9.88 4.94 2.00
CA VAL A 226 9.81 5.92 3.08
C VAL A 226 11.08 5.87 3.90
N GLY A 227 11.77 7.00 4.02
CA GLY A 227 12.97 7.10 4.86
C GLY A 227 14.27 6.65 4.17
N ALA A 228 14.28 6.43 2.86
CA ALA A 228 15.53 6.26 2.08
C ALA A 228 16.18 7.60 1.74
N THR A 229 15.47 8.69 1.87
CA THR A 229 15.87 10.06 1.56
C THR A 229 15.37 11.01 2.65
N ALA A 230 15.78 12.27 2.60
CA ALA A 230 15.34 13.32 3.51
C ALA A 230 13.97 13.93 3.13
N ASP A 231 13.24 13.33 2.19
CA ASP A 231 11.91 13.80 1.79
C ASP A 231 10.95 13.78 2.98
N THR A 232 10.17 14.86 3.13
CA THR A 232 9.19 15.01 4.19
C THR A 232 7.91 14.21 3.90
N ASP A 233 7.12 13.94 4.94
CA ASP A 233 5.80 13.32 4.74
C ASP A 233 4.87 14.24 3.92
N LYS A 234 5.06 15.55 3.98
CA LYS A 234 4.36 16.53 3.16
C LYS A 234 4.65 16.33 1.66
N ASP A 235 5.92 16.11 1.28
CA ASP A 235 6.28 15.84 -0.11
C ASP A 235 5.65 14.55 -0.61
N ILE A 236 5.71 13.50 0.20
CA ILE A 236 5.11 12.19 -0.10
C ILE A 236 3.59 12.31 -0.27
N LEU A 237 2.90 12.97 0.66
CA LEU A 237 1.44 13.09 0.64
C LEU A 237 0.95 14.05 -0.47
N ARG A 238 1.69 15.10 -0.80
CA ARG A 238 1.39 15.97 -1.95
C ARG A 238 1.45 15.20 -3.26
N LEU A 239 2.51 14.42 -3.45
CA LEU A 239 2.62 13.56 -4.63
C LEU A 239 1.50 12.52 -4.68
N SER A 240 1.21 11.86 -3.56
CA SER A 240 0.12 10.89 -3.46
C SER A 240 -1.24 11.51 -3.80
N SER A 241 -1.53 12.68 -3.26
CA SER A 241 -2.77 13.42 -3.54
C SER A 241 -2.89 13.78 -5.02
N ALA A 242 -1.81 14.27 -5.64
CA ALA A 242 -1.79 14.57 -7.08
C ALA A 242 -1.99 13.32 -7.95
N LEU A 243 -1.47 12.17 -7.51
CA LEU A 243 -1.67 10.89 -8.19
C LEU A 243 -3.14 10.42 -8.10
N TYR A 244 -3.79 10.58 -6.95
CA TYR A 244 -5.19 10.21 -6.76
C TYR A 244 -6.19 11.08 -7.53
N GLN A 245 -5.80 12.29 -7.96
CA GLN A 245 -6.60 13.09 -8.89
C GLN A 245 -6.72 12.43 -10.27
N ARG A 246 -5.86 11.47 -10.60
CA ARG A 246 -5.94 10.67 -11.82
C ARG A 246 -6.90 9.49 -11.60
N PRO A 247 -8.00 9.36 -12.38
CA PRO A 247 -9.08 8.41 -12.09
C PRO A 247 -8.64 6.94 -12.14
N THR A 248 -7.52 6.65 -12.78
CA THR A 248 -6.98 5.29 -12.91
C THR A 248 -6.07 4.86 -11.77
N MET A 249 -5.55 5.81 -10.97
CA MET A 249 -4.72 5.51 -9.82
C MET A 249 -5.58 5.01 -8.66
N LYS A 250 -5.44 3.73 -8.32
CA LYS A 250 -6.23 3.09 -7.27
C LYS A 250 -5.53 3.04 -5.93
N ARG A 251 -4.18 2.91 -5.95
CA ARG A 251 -3.43 2.78 -4.69
C ARG A 251 -2.01 3.32 -4.84
N VAL A 252 -1.59 4.09 -3.83
CA VAL A 252 -0.20 4.40 -3.54
C VAL A 252 0.21 3.54 -2.34
N TYR A 253 1.30 2.78 -2.49
CA TYR A 253 1.88 2.00 -1.42
C TYR A 253 3.08 2.74 -0.82
N TYR A 254 3.22 2.65 0.48
CA TYR A 254 4.35 3.17 1.24
C TYR A 254 5.14 1.98 1.79
N SER A 255 6.46 2.02 1.66
CA SER A 255 7.34 0.97 2.16
C SER A 255 8.46 1.59 2.97
N GLY A 256 8.54 1.28 4.23
CA GLY A 256 9.67 1.67 5.05
C GLY A 256 10.97 1.15 4.44
N PHE A 257 11.97 2.03 4.31
CA PHE A 257 13.27 1.67 3.79
C PHE A 257 13.91 0.57 4.64
N ILE A 258 14.28 -0.54 4.02
CA ILE A 258 14.98 -1.65 4.66
C ILE A 258 16.49 -1.48 4.40
N PRO A 259 17.33 -1.34 5.44
CA PRO A 259 18.75 -1.03 5.28
C PRO A 259 19.58 -2.27 4.86
N VAL A 260 19.26 -2.82 3.67
CA VAL A 260 19.95 -4.01 3.11
C VAL A 260 21.35 -3.69 2.55
N ASN A 261 21.62 -2.42 2.26
CA ASN A 261 22.88 -1.93 1.68
C ASN A 261 23.50 -0.86 2.58
N ALA A 262 23.62 -1.14 3.87
CA ALA A 262 24.09 -0.17 4.90
C ALA A 262 25.50 0.38 4.63
N TYR A 263 26.28 -0.26 3.76
CA TYR A 263 27.59 0.21 3.32
C TYR A 263 27.56 1.32 2.27
N ASP A 264 26.39 1.58 1.66
CA ASP A 264 26.25 2.60 0.62
C ASP A 264 26.01 3.96 1.29
N ASN A 265 26.98 4.86 1.17
CA ASN A 265 26.96 6.19 1.82
C ASN A 265 25.91 7.16 1.26
N ARG A 266 25.23 6.82 0.16
CA ARG A 266 24.09 7.58 -0.38
C ARG A 266 22.81 7.33 0.41
N LEU A 267 22.78 6.28 1.22
CA LEU A 267 21.63 5.89 2.02
C LEU A 267 21.76 6.40 3.46
N PRO A 268 20.65 6.65 4.15
CA PRO A 268 20.68 7.06 5.55
C PRO A 268 21.18 5.92 6.44
N ALA A 269 21.89 6.25 7.51
CA ALA A 269 22.38 5.29 8.50
C ALA A 269 21.25 4.80 9.43
N LEU A 270 20.23 4.16 8.86
CA LEU A 270 19.16 3.52 9.62
C LEU A 270 19.55 2.09 10.00
N THR A 271 19.23 1.70 11.22
CA THR A 271 19.42 0.32 11.71
C THR A 271 18.16 -0.53 11.53
N THR A 272 16.99 0.10 11.47
CA THR A 272 15.69 -0.56 11.35
C THR A 272 14.78 0.21 10.38
N PRO A 273 13.85 -0.46 9.70
CA PRO A 273 12.86 0.20 8.86
C PRO A 273 11.98 1.16 9.67
N PRO A 274 11.59 2.33 9.12
CA PRO A 274 10.73 3.30 9.80
C PRO A 274 9.24 2.88 9.75
N LEU A 275 8.90 1.73 10.34
CA LEU A 275 7.57 1.13 10.26
C LEU A 275 6.46 2.01 10.84
N VAL A 276 6.75 2.78 11.91
CA VAL A 276 5.77 3.71 12.49
C VAL A 276 5.44 4.82 11.49
N ARG A 277 6.45 5.40 10.81
CA ARG A 277 6.26 6.42 9.78
C ARG A 277 5.48 5.86 8.59
N GLU A 278 5.82 4.66 8.13
CA GLU A 278 5.05 3.95 7.08
C GLU A 278 3.57 3.82 7.47
N ASN A 279 3.29 3.35 8.70
CA ASN A 279 1.92 3.21 9.18
C ASN A 279 1.19 4.55 9.25
N ARG A 280 1.85 5.63 9.72
CA ARG A 280 1.27 6.98 9.74
C ARG A 280 0.93 7.49 8.35
N LEU A 281 1.76 7.22 7.34
CA LEU A 281 1.47 7.55 5.95
C LEU A 281 0.25 6.81 5.42
N TYR A 282 0.09 5.52 5.72
CA TYR A 282 -1.13 4.80 5.37
C TYR A 282 -2.38 5.37 6.06
N GLN A 283 -2.27 5.80 7.33
CA GLN A 283 -3.37 6.46 8.03
C GLN A 283 -3.70 7.82 7.39
N ALA A 284 -2.70 8.62 7.03
CA ALA A 284 -2.89 9.89 6.34
C ALA A 284 -3.50 9.71 4.94
N ASP A 285 -3.01 8.72 4.17
CA ASP A 285 -3.58 8.32 2.87
C ASP A 285 -5.08 8.00 2.99
N TRP A 286 -5.45 7.29 4.06
CA TRP A 286 -6.85 6.98 4.34
C TRP A 286 -7.69 8.23 4.61
N LEU A 287 -7.15 9.21 5.32
CA LEU A 287 -7.82 10.49 5.57
C LEU A 287 -8.03 11.27 4.27
N LEU A 288 -7.05 11.29 3.38
CA LEU A 288 -7.16 11.94 2.07
C LEU A 288 -8.24 11.30 1.20
N ARG A 289 -8.31 9.98 1.17
CA ARG A 289 -9.16 9.24 0.24
C ARG A 289 -10.62 9.12 0.70
N PHE A 290 -10.87 9.02 1.98
CA PHE A 290 -12.17 8.64 2.51
C PHE A 290 -12.76 9.63 3.51
N TYR A 291 -11.94 10.52 4.10
CA TYR A 291 -12.38 11.46 5.13
C TYR A 291 -12.38 12.91 4.67
N GLN A 292 -12.14 13.14 3.38
CA GLN A 292 -12.14 14.46 2.76
C GLN A 292 -11.14 15.46 3.40
N PHE A 293 -10.06 14.96 3.98
CA PHE A 293 -8.97 15.81 4.43
C PHE A 293 -8.13 16.26 3.23
N LYS A 294 -7.66 17.51 3.29
CA LYS A 294 -6.65 18.03 2.37
C LYS A 294 -5.25 17.78 2.94
N VAL A 295 -4.24 17.74 2.08
CA VAL A 295 -2.85 17.52 2.52
C VAL A 295 -2.43 18.55 3.54
N ASP A 296 -2.72 19.84 3.27
CA ASP A 296 -2.29 20.95 4.13
C ASP A 296 -2.99 20.99 5.50
N GLU A 297 -4.11 20.25 5.67
CA GLU A 297 -4.73 20.00 6.98
C GLU A 297 -3.91 18.99 7.78
N ILE A 298 -3.38 17.95 7.13
CA ILE A 298 -2.66 16.85 7.78
C ILE A 298 -1.21 17.25 8.07
N VAL A 299 -0.53 17.80 7.07
CA VAL A 299 0.86 18.25 7.10
C VAL A 299 0.98 19.58 6.37
N ASN A 300 1.85 20.48 6.84
CA ASN A 300 2.06 21.81 6.24
C ASN A 300 3.50 22.27 6.49
N ASP A 301 3.83 23.53 6.21
CA ASP A 301 5.20 24.06 6.38
C ASP A 301 5.65 24.10 7.84
N ALA A 302 4.72 24.32 8.78
CA ALA A 302 5.01 24.28 10.22
C ALA A 302 5.15 22.85 10.76
N TYR A 303 4.47 21.89 10.16
CA TYR A 303 4.45 20.47 10.53
C TYR A 303 4.63 19.62 9.27
N PRO A 304 5.84 19.54 8.70
CA PRO A 304 6.08 18.84 7.43
C PRO A 304 6.02 17.32 7.56
N ASP A 305 6.21 16.79 8.75
CA ASP A 305 6.21 15.37 9.04
C ASP A 305 5.06 14.98 9.98
N LEU A 306 4.60 13.74 9.82
CA LEU A 306 3.55 13.15 10.63
C LEU A 306 4.04 12.85 12.04
N ASP A 307 3.17 13.06 13.02
CA ASP A 307 3.43 12.70 14.40
C ASP A 307 3.55 11.17 14.53
N LEU A 308 4.64 10.71 15.14
CA LEU A 308 4.88 9.28 15.31
C LEU A 308 4.16 8.68 16.53
N ASP A 309 3.83 9.50 17.55
CA ASP A 309 3.17 9.03 18.77
C ASP A 309 1.65 8.91 18.61
N VAL A 310 1.04 9.85 17.89
CA VAL A 310 -0.41 9.88 17.69
C VAL A 310 -0.78 9.70 16.20
N ASP A 311 -1.98 9.20 15.94
CA ASP A 311 -2.47 9.08 14.57
C ASP A 311 -2.72 10.46 13.93
N PRO A 312 -2.64 10.59 12.59
CA PRO A 312 -2.74 11.88 11.91
C PRO A 312 -4.04 12.63 12.17
N LYS A 313 -5.16 11.94 12.40
CA LYS A 313 -6.45 12.54 12.71
C LYS A 313 -6.46 13.16 14.11
N LEU A 314 -5.89 12.45 15.09
CA LEU A 314 -5.73 12.98 16.44
C LEU A 314 -4.71 14.14 16.46
N ALA A 315 -3.60 14.01 15.72
CA ALA A 315 -2.62 15.09 15.59
C ALA A 315 -3.27 16.38 15.04
N TRP A 316 -4.14 16.24 14.02
CA TRP A 316 -4.91 17.37 13.51
C TRP A 316 -5.85 17.95 14.56
N ALA A 317 -6.62 17.12 15.27
CA ALA A 317 -7.56 17.56 16.29
C ALA A 317 -6.90 18.31 17.45
N LEU A 318 -5.70 17.87 17.87
CA LEU A 318 -4.90 18.53 18.91
C LEU A 318 -4.34 19.89 18.46
N ARG A 319 -4.11 20.08 17.16
CA ARG A 319 -3.65 21.37 16.59
C ARG A 319 -4.80 22.35 16.33
N HIS A 320 -6.05 21.87 16.32
CA HIS A 320 -7.24 22.65 16.03
C HIS A 320 -8.28 22.57 17.16
N PRO A 321 -7.88 22.91 18.43
CA PRO A 321 -8.79 22.84 19.56
C PRO A 321 -10.01 23.78 19.42
N GLU A 322 -9.88 24.85 18.61
CA GLU A 322 -10.94 25.80 18.30
C GLU A 322 -12.13 25.18 17.55
N VAL A 323 -11.93 24.05 16.88
CA VAL A 323 -12.98 23.31 16.16
C VAL A 323 -13.84 22.49 17.13
N PHE A 324 -13.36 22.24 18.33
CA PHE A 324 -13.96 21.32 19.30
C PHE A 324 -14.51 22.05 20.53
N PRO A 325 -15.48 21.47 21.25
CA PRO A 325 -16.10 20.16 21.00
C PRO A 325 -17.17 20.20 19.91
N VAL A 326 -17.31 19.09 19.18
CA VAL A 326 -18.30 18.87 18.13
C VAL A 326 -19.60 18.31 18.74
N ASP A 327 -20.73 18.95 18.50
CA ASP A 327 -22.04 18.41 18.88
C ASP A 327 -22.45 17.27 17.95
N ILE A 328 -22.40 16.05 18.45
CA ILE A 328 -22.72 14.82 17.68
C ILE A 328 -24.13 14.84 17.11
N ASN A 329 -25.05 15.49 17.80
CA ASN A 329 -26.46 15.54 17.41
C ASN A 329 -26.77 16.60 16.34
N LYS A 330 -25.82 17.53 16.07
CA LYS A 330 -26.06 18.66 15.14
C LYS A 330 -25.05 18.68 13.99
N ALA A 331 -23.78 18.30 14.26
CA ALA A 331 -22.69 18.43 13.31
C ALA A 331 -22.96 17.75 11.96
N ASP A 332 -22.46 18.31 10.87
CA ASP A 332 -22.51 17.69 9.56
C ASP A 332 -21.62 16.47 9.45
N TYR A 333 -21.71 15.77 8.32
CA TYR A 333 -20.95 14.56 8.07
C TYR A 333 -19.44 14.81 8.08
N GLU A 334 -19.00 15.89 7.48
CA GLU A 334 -17.57 16.22 7.36
C GLU A 334 -16.97 16.52 8.73
N MET A 335 -17.70 17.24 9.57
CA MET A 335 -17.27 17.54 10.94
C MET A 335 -17.21 16.29 11.81
N LEU A 336 -18.17 15.38 11.68
CA LEU A 336 -18.12 14.08 12.37
C LEU A 336 -16.88 13.28 11.98
N LEU A 337 -16.44 13.35 10.72
CA LEU A 337 -15.22 12.71 10.26
C LEU A 337 -13.94 13.32 10.85
N ARG A 338 -13.98 14.53 11.40
CA ARG A 338 -12.84 15.17 12.08
C ARG A 338 -12.66 14.64 13.51
N VAL A 339 -13.69 14.06 14.11
CA VAL A 339 -13.63 13.54 15.49
C VAL A 339 -12.80 12.26 15.56
N GLY A 340 -11.80 12.22 16.45
CA GLY A 340 -11.05 11.02 16.76
C GLY A 340 -11.98 9.90 17.29
N GLY A 341 -11.84 8.67 16.76
CA GLY A 341 -12.71 7.54 17.17
C GLY A 341 -14.05 7.43 16.42
N VAL A 342 -14.33 8.33 15.47
CA VAL A 342 -15.49 8.25 14.55
C VAL A 342 -14.99 7.97 13.14
N GLY A 343 -15.35 6.82 12.58
CA GLY A 343 -15.03 6.42 11.19
C GLY A 343 -16.15 6.77 10.21
N VAL A 344 -15.94 6.50 8.93
CA VAL A 344 -16.91 6.75 7.84
C VAL A 344 -18.26 6.09 8.13
N GLU A 345 -18.26 4.81 8.46
CA GLU A 345 -19.51 4.08 8.74
C GLU A 345 -20.18 4.57 10.03
N LEU A 346 -19.38 4.84 11.07
CA LEU A 346 -19.93 5.40 12.33
C LEU A 346 -20.55 6.78 12.12
N ALA A 347 -19.94 7.66 11.31
CA ALA A 347 -20.53 8.95 10.98
C ALA A 347 -21.88 8.81 10.28
N LYS A 348 -22.02 7.86 9.34
CA LYS A 348 -23.30 7.56 8.69
C LYS A 348 -24.35 7.05 9.69
N ILE A 349 -23.96 6.10 10.56
CA ILE A 349 -24.84 5.56 11.61
C ILE A 349 -25.29 6.68 12.55
N ILE A 350 -24.39 7.56 13.00
CA ILE A 350 -24.71 8.70 13.84
C ILE A 350 -25.77 9.58 13.18
N ILE A 351 -25.57 9.96 11.90
CA ILE A 351 -26.52 10.81 11.16
C ILE A 351 -27.91 10.19 11.04
N VAL A 352 -27.98 8.87 10.82
CA VAL A 352 -29.25 8.17 10.76
C VAL A 352 -29.88 8.08 12.13
N SER A 353 -29.14 7.65 13.16
CA SER A 353 -29.66 7.38 14.50
C SER A 353 -30.17 8.65 15.21
N ARG A 354 -29.47 9.78 15.05
CA ARG A 354 -29.87 11.05 15.70
C ARG A 354 -31.19 11.62 15.18
N ARG A 355 -31.73 11.14 14.04
CA ARG A 355 -33.06 11.51 13.55
C ARG A 355 -34.19 10.98 14.43
N TYR A 356 -33.93 9.92 15.18
CA TYR A 356 -34.93 9.25 16.01
C TYR A 356 -34.81 9.62 17.49
N ALA A 357 -33.59 9.91 17.97
CA ALA A 357 -33.36 10.30 19.35
C ALA A 357 -32.03 11.05 19.50
N ASN A 358 -31.94 11.95 20.48
CA ASN A 358 -30.67 12.56 20.87
C ASN A 358 -29.72 11.47 21.43
N LEU A 359 -28.59 11.33 20.78
CA LEU A 359 -27.58 10.35 21.14
C LEU A 359 -26.79 10.79 22.38
N GLY A 360 -26.68 9.93 23.35
CA GLY A 360 -25.80 10.08 24.51
C GLY A 360 -24.59 9.14 24.46
N SER A 361 -23.76 9.22 25.47
CA SER A 361 -22.48 8.48 25.55
C SER A 361 -22.66 6.96 25.45
N GLU A 362 -23.70 6.40 26.06
CA GLU A 362 -23.96 4.96 26.02
C GLU A 362 -24.41 4.49 24.63
N GLN A 363 -25.24 5.28 23.93
CA GLN A 363 -25.62 4.97 22.55
C GLN A 363 -24.41 5.07 21.61
N LEU A 364 -23.55 6.07 21.78
CA LEU A 364 -22.32 6.21 21.01
C LEU A 364 -21.37 5.02 21.21
N LYS A 365 -21.21 4.53 22.44
CA LYS A 365 -20.46 3.28 22.71
C LYS A 365 -21.08 2.06 22.02
N LYS A 366 -22.41 1.90 22.09
CA LYS A 366 -23.14 0.76 21.49
C LYS A 366 -23.00 0.72 19.97
N ILE A 367 -22.93 1.85 19.30
CA ILE A 367 -22.71 1.92 17.86
C ILE A 367 -21.21 1.84 17.45
N GLY A 368 -20.30 1.73 18.42
CA GLY A 368 -18.89 1.47 18.17
C GLY A 368 -17.95 2.68 18.24
N VAL A 369 -18.43 3.88 18.67
CA VAL A 369 -17.55 5.05 18.83
C VAL A 369 -16.49 4.78 19.90
N VAL A 370 -15.23 5.00 19.54
CA VAL A 370 -14.10 4.82 20.47
C VAL A 370 -14.06 5.99 21.46
N MET A 371 -14.88 5.91 22.50
CA MET A 371 -15.06 6.99 23.49
C MET A 371 -13.77 7.44 24.16
N LYS A 372 -12.79 6.54 24.36
CA LYS A 372 -11.47 6.91 24.87
C LYS A 372 -10.81 8.03 24.05
N LYS A 373 -11.04 8.03 22.71
CA LYS A 373 -10.50 9.07 21.81
C LYS A 373 -11.48 10.22 21.59
N ALA A 374 -12.79 9.93 21.57
CA ALA A 374 -13.81 10.91 21.19
C ALA A 374 -14.21 11.85 22.34
N SER A 375 -14.19 11.40 23.60
CA SER A 375 -14.77 12.11 24.74
C SER A 375 -14.27 13.53 24.94
N TYR A 376 -13.03 13.82 24.60
CA TYR A 376 -12.44 15.16 24.73
C TYR A 376 -12.85 16.12 23.58
N PHE A 377 -13.42 15.59 22.50
CA PHE A 377 -13.66 16.30 21.25
C PHE A 377 -15.13 16.42 20.89
N ILE A 378 -16.04 15.87 21.70
CA ILE A 378 -17.47 15.86 21.38
C ILE A 378 -18.33 16.36 22.55
N THR A 379 -19.52 16.89 22.18
CA THR A 379 -20.66 16.97 23.06
C THR A 379 -21.78 16.06 22.56
N CYS A 380 -22.56 15.51 23.48
CA CYS A 380 -23.72 14.66 23.19
C CYS A 380 -24.87 15.07 24.15
N ARG A 381 -25.87 14.21 24.31
CA ARG A 381 -26.98 14.51 25.24
C ARG A 381 -26.49 14.82 26.65
N GLU A 382 -25.53 14.05 27.14
CA GLU A 382 -24.77 14.35 28.34
C GLU A 382 -23.57 15.27 28.00
N LEU A 383 -23.29 16.27 28.82
CA LEU A 383 -22.13 17.12 28.66
C LEU A 383 -20.85 16.30 28.98
N PRO A 384 -19.76 16.51 28.24
CA PRO A 384 -18.48 15.90 28.57
C PRO A 384 -17.99 16.36 29.94
N THR A 385 -17.34 15.47 30.65
CA THR A 385 -16.70 15.80 31.94
C THR A 385 -15.56 16.82 31.75
N GLN A 386 -14.88 16.74 30.62
CA GLN A 386 -13.76 17.61 30.23
C GLN A 386 -13.61 17.63 28.72
N THR A 387 -13.41 18.81 28.15
CA THR A 387 -13.12 19.01 26.73
C THR A 387 -11.62 19.27 26.50
N VAL A 388 -11.17 19.18 25.27
CA VAL A 388 -9.77 19.47 24.89
C VAL A 388 -9.40 20.92 25.23
N ASN A 389 -10.35 21.84 25.22
CA ASN A 389 -10.12 23.24 25.57
C ASN A 389 -9.97 23.47 27.08
N GLU A 390 -10.64 22.65 27.89
CA GLU A 390 -10.58 22.75 29.37
C GLU A 390 -9.32 22.08 29.95
N VAL A 391 -8.87 20.98 29.30
CA VAL A 391 -7.76 20.16 29.83
C VAL A 391 -6.42 20.55 29.20
N SER A 392 -6.38 21.17 28.08
CA SER A 392 -5.31 21.48 27.13
C SER A 392 -4.99 20.33 26.15
N PRO A 393 -4.61 20.66 24.90
CA PRO A 393 -4.20 19.67 23.89
C PRO A 393 -3.03 18.79 24.35
N GLU A 394 -2.05 19.33 25.04
CA GLU A 394 -0.87 18.61 25.53
C GLU A 394 -1.24 17.56 26.57
N THR A 395 -2.14 17.91 27.48
CA THR A 395 -2.64 16.97 28.50
C THR A 395 -3.45 15.85 27.87
N VAL A 396 -4.35 16.18 26.92
CA VAL A 396 -5.11 15.18 26.16
C VAL A 396 -4.15 14.24 25.40
N ARG A 397 -3.10 14.80 24.75
CA ARG A 397 -2.07 14.01 24.11
C ARG A 397 -1.45 13.01 25.10
N GLN A 398 -1.00 13.46 26.26
CA GLN A 398 -0.40 12.60 27.26
C GLN A 398 -1.34 11.50 27.75
N LEU A 399 -2.60 11.82 28.01
CA LEU A 399 -3.61 10.85 28.45
C LEU A 399 -3.90 9.78 27.39
N LEU A 400 -3.87 10.14 26.10
CA LEU A 400 -4.13 9.23 25.01
C LEU A 400 -2.91 8.40 24.59
N THR A 401 -1.70 8.89 24.81
CA THR A 401 -0.43 8.19 24.50
C THR A 401 0.11 7.36 25.66
N ARG A 402 -0.38 7.56 26.90
CA ARG A 402 0.02 6.71 28.03
C ARG A 402 -0.21 5.23 27.69
N LYS A 403 0.87 4.50 27.50
CA LYS A 403 0.86 3.04 27.29
C LYS A 403 0.26 2.41 28.55
N SER A 404 -0.91 1.82 28.46
CA SER A 404 -1.33 0.81 29.44
C SER A 404 -0.26 -0.29 29.38
N GLY A 405 0.38 -0.63 30.49
CA GLY A 405 1.64 -1.40 30.63
C GLY A 405 1.74 -2.77 29.97
N LYS A 406 1.17 -2.96 28.77
CA LYS A 406 1.45 -4.08 27.88
C LYS A 406 2.46 -3.62 26.83
N LYS A 407 3.64 -4.22 26.83
CA LYS A 407 4.57 -4.16 25.68
C LYS A 407 3.80 -4.61 24.44
N VAL A 408 3.50 -3.67 23.56
CA VAL A 408 3.06 -3.99 22.22
C VAL A 408 4.27 -4.57 21.50
N ASP A 409 4.18 -5.80 21.07
CA ASP A 409 5.18 -6.38 20.16
C ASP A 409 5.13 -5.56 18.87
N ASP A 410 6.21 -4.83 18.56
CA ASP A 410 6.31 -3.96 17.38
C ASP A 410 6.13 -4.73 16.05
N ARG A 411 6.02 -6.07 16.12
CA ARG A 411 5.74 -6.96 15.00
C ARG A 411 4.25 -7.13 14.67
N GLN A 412 3.34 -6.56 15.48
CA GLN A 412 1.87 -6.67 15.30
C GLN A 412 1.20 -5.30 15.10
N LEU A 413 1.76 -4.43 14.27
CA LEU A 413 1.01 -3.29 13.71
C LEU A 413 0.21 -3.79 12.49
N ILE A 414 -0.66 -4.77 12.71
CA ILE A 414 -1.76 -5.08 11.79
C ILE A 414 -2.70 -3.87 11.83
N LEU A 415 -2.97 -3.32 10.65
CA LEU A 415 -3.94 -2.24 10.45
C LEU A 415 -5.26 -2.60 11.15
N PRO A 416 -5.70 -1.88 12.19
CA PRO A 416 -7.02 -2.09 12.77
C PRO A 416 -8.04 -1.28 11.95
N PHE A 417 -8.27 -1.67 10.70
CA PHE A 417 -9.27 -1.07 9.83
C PHE A 417 -9.98 -2.17 9.04
N ILE A 418 -10.59 -3.09 9.80
CA ILE A 418 -11.72 -3.87 9.32
C ILE A 418 -12.76 -3.74 10.43
N ASP A 419 -13.64 -2.75 10.25
CA ASP A 419 -15.04 -2.71 10.69
C ASP A 419 -15.76 -1.68 9.84
#